data_9015a2c6431f9a17cd7ddc392d7185b6
#
_entry.id   9015a2c6431f9a17cd7ddc392d7185b6
#
_cell.length_a   1.000
_cell.length_b   1.000
_cell.length_c   1.000
_cell.angle_alpha   90.00
_cell.angle_beta   90.00
_cell.angle_gamma   90.00
#
_symmetry.space_group_name_H-M   'P 1'
#
loop_
_entity.id
_entity.type
_entity.pdbx_description
1 polymer ?
#
loop_
_entity_poly.entity_id
_entity_poly.type
_entity_poly.pdbx_seq_one_letter_code
_entity_poly.pdbx_strand_id
1 'polypeptide(L)'
;MAASEAHLVRPFREELFRVLASPLFQFLAATAVAFVVFFARAPAAYLSPVLFAEDQSWTSMVVTRGFWDTALHAREDYCILGNVILVWLGLQACEWFCGGDVLMLPQCLAVVSYLFFAAAVSLPILLLGRQLPVTYCWLAWALACLLPLGIHAPCWSGFEILGQTVNVGYVFLFIAFVLLWHRTTAVRTLWQALPIDAALLVCTATNPFCILMLPAAAWPATRRWLVAGESPATIFREGACASLLLLVVACLAVNGLPSARAPHLGAASPPVSLDAAVEMGVARGLLYPFVWPIYHRLSTGTTLAIAAAAAVVCWRFGQPRHRAVMMAGVGTVAIVSAVLVLRRGELAAFLDGYRSTFPDRYYMGQNLVVVVLLVVFAADVAERLRGRGWLAALPAVALGCLALGAAGHEPIWKLAASQFLVVDGGMLEATAARAMRDQCFVDAAGRPDASGEFVQMVSSPQSCLPRILPRRTVARSLAVRADHRSRLAMRTDPLRR
;
A
#
# COMPACT_ATOMS: atom_id res chain seq x y z
N MET A 1 -54.43 -17.12 -4.99
CA MET A 1 -53.04 -17.13 -5.53
C MET A 1 -52.10 -16.11 -4.87
N ALA A 2 -52.55 -14.96 -4.40
CA ALA A 2 -51.69 -13.93 -3.79
C ALA A 2 -51.02 -14.31 -2.43
N ALA A 3 -51.58 -15.25 -1.65
CA ALA A 3 -51.02 -15.67 -0.36
C ALA A 3 -49.82 -16.63 -0.47
N SER A 4 -49.63 -17.32 -1.61
CA SER A 4 -48.51 -18.26 -1.83
C SER A 4 -47.22 -17.57 -2.22
N GLU A 5 -47.27 -16.43 -2.85
CA GLU A 5 -46.08 -15.65 -3.26
C GLU A 5 -45.43 -14.97 -2.06
N ALA A 6 -46.18 -14.53 -1.06
CA ALA A 6 -45.67 -13.88 0.14
C ALA A 6 -44.81 -14.81 1.02
N HIS A 7 -45.05 -16.13 0.98
CA HIS A 7 -44.29 -17.13 1.75
C HIS A 7 -42.91 -17.46 1.12
N LEU A 8 -42.74 -17.34 -0.17
CA LEU A 8 -41.45 -17.59 -0.85
C LEU A 8 -40.53 -16.37 -0.85
N VAL A 9 -41.08 -15.17 -0.81
CA VAL A 9 -40.29 -13.91 -0.84
C VAL A 9 -39.62 -13.59 0.50
N ARG A 10 -40.23 -13.98 1.64
CA ARG A 10 -39.66 -13.72 2.96
C ARG A 10 -38.31 -14.43 3.20
N PRO A 11 -38.16 -15.76 3.01
CA PRO A 11 -36.90 -16.44 3.26
C PRO A 11 -35.78 -15.95 2.32
N PHE A 12 -36.08 -15.66 1.07
CA PHE A 12 -35.09 -15.10 0.12
C PHE A 12 -34.60 -13.71 0.54
N ARG A 13 -35.49 -12.86 1.04
CA ARG A 13 -35.13 -11.51 1.53
C ARG A 13 -34.26 -11.58 2.78
N GLU A 14 -34.56 -12.47 3.71
CA GLU A 14 -33.76 -12.67 4.92
C GLU A 14 -32.37 -13.23 4.60
N GLU A 15 -32.29 -14.16 3.66
CA GLU A 15 -31.02 -14.74 3.22
C GLU A 15 -30.17 -13.72 2.50
N LEU A 16 -30.76 -12.92 1.61
CA LEU A 16 -30.09 -11.81 0.94
C LEU A 16 -29.54 -10.80 1.97
N PHE A 17 -30.32 -10.42 2.98
CA PHE A 17 -29.84 -9.51 4.03
C PHE A 17 -28.69 -10.12 4.84
N ARG A 18 -28.68 -11.41 5.11
CA ARG A 18 -27.56 -12.09 5.78
C ARG A 18 -26.28 -12.05 4.94
N VAL A 19 -26.41 -12.31 3.65
CA VAL A 19 -25.26 -12.24 2.72
C VAL A 19 -24.71 -10.81 2.66
N LEU A 20 -25.56 -9.81 2.45
CA LEU A 20 -25.18 -8.39 2.38
C LEU A 20 -24.56 -7.89 3.70
N ALA A 21 -25.01 -8.42 4.84
CA ALA A 21 -24.46 -8.07 6.16
C ALA A 21 -23.17 -8.85 6.50
N SER A 22 -22.76 -9.83 5.69
CA SER A 22 -21.55 -10.59 5.99
C SER A 22 -20.30 -9.73 5.81
N PRO A 23 -19.32 -9.80 6.74
CA PRO A 23 -18.08 -9.01 6.64
C PRO A 23 -17.29 -9.27 5.34
N LEU A 24 -17.35 -10.52 4.84
CA LEU A 24 -16.69 -10.87 3.59
C LEU A 24 -17.34 -10.18 2.39
N PHE A 25 -18.68 -10.16 2.29
CA PHE A 25 -19.36 -9.46 1.22
C PHE A 25 -19.09 -7.95 1.27
N GLN A 26 -19.16 -7.35 2.46
CA GLN A 26 -18.84 -5.93 2.65
C GLN A 26 -17.40 -5.61 2.27
N PHE A 27 -16.46 -6.47 2.61
CA PHE A 27 -15.05 -6.34 2.20
C PHE A 27 -14.91 -6.39 0.68
N LEU A 28 -15.53 -7.37 0.00
CA LEU A 28 -15.45 -7.50 -1.46
C LEU A 28 -16.09 -6.30 -2.16
N ALA A 29 -17.26 -5.86 -1.69
CA ALA A 29 -17.93 -4.67 -2.22
C ALA A 29 -17.09 -3.40 -2.01
N ALA A 30 -16.54 -3.21 -0.81
CA ALA A 30 -15.64 -2.09 -0.50
C ALA A 30 -14.38 -2.12 -1.36
N THR A 31 -13.80 -3.32 -1.57
CA THR A 31 -12.63 -3.50 -2.46
C THR A 31 -12.96 -3.12 -3.90
N ALA A 32 -14.11 -3.55 -4.42
CA ALA A 32 -14.53 -3.19 -5.77
C ALA A 32 -14.72 -1.67 -5.94
N VAL A 33 -15.38 -1.02 -4.98
CA VAL A 33 -15.55 0.45 -5.00
C VAL A 33 -14.22 1.16 -4.85
N ALA A 34 -13.35 0.72 -3.94
CA ALA A 34 -12.02 1.31 -3.76
C ALA A 34 -11.16 1.18 -5.01
N PHE A 35 -11.24 0.05 -5.72
CA PHE A 35 -10.57 -0.14 -7.02
C PHE A 35 -10.98 0.94 -8.02
N VAL A 36 -12.29 1.18 -8.17
CA VAL A 36 -12.81 2.24 -9.05
C VAL A 36 -12.32 3.61 -8.62
N VAL A 37 -12.33 3.89 -7.31
CA VAL A 37 -11.82 5.17 -6.77
C VAL A 37 -10.33 5.34 -7.08
N PHE A 38 -9.49 4.35 -6.85
CA PHE A 38 -8.05 4.45 -7.14
C PHE A 38 -7.75 4.56 -8.62
N PHE A 39 -8.48 3.83 -9.46
CA PHE A 39 -8.40 4.00 -10.91
C PHE A 39 -8.78 5.43 -11.33
N ALA A 40 -9.90 5.96 -10.82
CA ALA A 40 -10.34 7.32 -11.12
C ALA A 40 -9.36 8.40 -10.63
N ARG A 41 -8.64 8.15 -9.52
CA ARG A 41 -7.63 9.06 -8.97
C ARG A 41 -6.34 9.09 -9.79
N ALA A 42 -5.90 7.96 -10.31
CA ALA A 42 -4.64 7.83 -11.04
C ALA A 42 -4.80 7.04 -12.36
N PRO A 43 -5.68 7.46 -13.28
CA PRO A 43 -5.95 6.72 -14.51
C PRO A 43 -4.72 6.61 -15.41
N ALA A 44 -3.78 7.54 -15.29
CA ALA A 44 -2.58 7.60 -16.13
C ALA A 44 -1.70 6.34 -15.98
N ALA A 45 -1.64 5.71 -14.81
CA ALA A 45 -0.87 4.48 -14.63
C ALA A 45 -1.38 3.31 -15.49
N TYR A 46 -2.65 3.34 -15.90
CA TYR A 46 -3.23 2.36 -16.83
C TYR A 46 -3.31 2.86 -18.27
N LEU A 47 -3.72 4.13 -18.47
CA LEU A 47 -3.96 4.70 -19.81
C LEU A 47 -2.65 5.09 -20.51
N SER A 48 -1.64 5.50 -19.75
CA SER A 48 -0.30 5.84 -20.24
C SER A 48 0.74 5.02 -19.46
N PRO A 49 0.74 3.69 -19.64
CA PRO A 49 1.41 2.77 -18.73
C PRO A 49 2.92 2.88 -18.85
N VAL A 50 3.56 2.95 -17.69
CA VAL A 50 5.02 2.95 -17.54
C VAL A 50 5.41 1.93 -16.48
N LEU A 51 6.43 1.14 -16.74
CA LEU A 51 7.12 0.44 -15.65
C LEU A 51 8.03 1.45 -14.96
N PHE A 52 7.66 1.80 -13.74
CA PHE A 52 8.33 2.84 -12.98
C PHE A 52 9.50 2.29 -12.18
N ALA A 53 10.64 2.98 -12.24
CA ALA A 53 11.81 2.73 -11.40
C ALA A 53 12.13 1.22 -11.26
N GLU A 54 12.17 0.73 -10.03
CA GLU A 54 12.50 -0.65 -9.68
C GLU A 54 11.51 -1.68 -10.23
N ASP A 55 10.27 -1.32 -10.60
CA ASP A 55 9.32 -2.24 -11.25
C ASP A 55 9.89 -2.84 -12.54
N GLN A 56 10.67 -2.06 -13.29
CA GLN A 56 11.38 -2.55 -14.48
C GLN A 56 12.42 -3.62 -14.11
N SER A 57 13.24 -3.29 -13.12
CA SER A 57 14.33 -4.17 -12.66
C SER A 57 13.77 -5.46 -12.07
N TRP A 58 12.79 -5.36 -11.17
CA TRP A 58 12.22 -6.54 -10.51
C TRP A 58 11.46 -7.43 -11.50
N THR A 59 10.72 -6.84 -12.44
CA THR A 59 10.07 -7.60 -13.52
C THR A 59 11.12 -8.37 -14.34
N SER A 60 12.22 -7.70 -14.73
CA SER A 60 13.30 -8.31 -15.46
C SER A 60 13.94 -9.46 -14.66
N MET A 61 14.20 -9.24 -13.37
CA MET A 61 14.77 -10.28 -12.49
C MET A 61 13.83 -11.47 -12.30
N VAL A 62 12.53 -11.24 -12.11
CA VAL A 62 11.54 -12.35 -12.00
C VAL A 62 11.55 -13.21 -13.27
N VAL A 63 11.63 -12.57 -14.43
CA VAL A 63 11.63 -13.26 -15.72
C VAL A 63 12.95 -13.99 -16.00
N THR A 64 14.10 -13.40 -15.61
CA THR A 64 15.42 -13.96 -15.92
C THR A 64 15.98 -14.89 -14.86
N ARG A 65 15.71 -14.60 -13.58
CA ARG A 65 16.27 -15.34 -12.43
C ARG A 65 15.23 -16.13 -11.65
N GLY A 66 13.95 -15.86 -11.91
CA GLY A 66 12.83 -16.49 -11.22
C GLY A 66 12.40 -15.76 -9.96
N PHE A 67 11.27 -16.22 -9.42
CA PHE A 67 10.57 -15.60 -8.30
C PHE A 67 11.41 -15.53 -7.02
N TRP A 68 11.96 -16.65 -6.57
CA TRP A 68 12.65 -16.72 -5.28
C TRP A 68 13.97 -15.98 -5.27
N ASP A 69 14.75 -16.07 -6.34
CA ASP A 69 16.01 -15.33 -6.42
C ASP A 69 15.75 -13.81 -6.40
N THR A 70 14.72 -13.36 -7.12
CA THR A 70 14.32 -11.95 -7.09
C THR A 70 13.83 -11.51 -5.71
N ALA A 71 13.00 -12.30 -5.04
CA ALA A 71 12.47 -11.96 -3.72
C ALA A 71 13.56 -11.80 -2.67
N LEU A 72 14.64 -12.59 -2.77
CA LEU A 72 15.72 -12.63 -1.79
C LEU A 72 16.89 -11.70 -2.13
N HIS A 73 17.13 -11.40 -3.41
CA HIS A 73 18.37 -10.75 -3.85
C HIS A 73 18.16 -9.49 -4.70
N ALA A 74 16.90 -9.07 -4.94
CA ALA A 74 16.65 -7.85 -5.72
C ALA A 74 17.07 -6.57 -4.97
N ARG A 75 17.20 -6.64 -3.66
CA ARG A 75 17.74 -5.58 -2.81
C ARG A 75 18.79 -6.15 -1.87
N GLU A 76 19.79 -5.33 -1.58
CA GLU A 76 20.89 -5.72 -0.69
C GLU A 76 20.56 -5.53 0.79
N ASP A 77 19.57 -4.68 1.08
CA ASP A 77 19.28 -4.20 2.45
C ASP A 77 18.09 -4.91 3.10
N TYR A 78 17.11 -5.41 2.31
CA TYR A 78 15.97 -6.17 2.82
C TYR A 78 15.25 -6.93 1.71
N CYS A 79 14.45 -7.92 2.08
CA CYS A 79 13.62 -8.68 1.16
C CYS A 79 12.40 -7.87 0.74
N ILE A 80 11.93 -8.13 -0.48
CA ILE A 80 10.78 -7.45 -1.09
C ILE A 80 9.69 -8.44 -1.51
N LEU A 81 9.46 -9.48 -0.68
CA LEU A 81 8.59 -10.60 -1.02
C LEU A 81 7.21 -10.18 -1.53
N GLY A 82 6.55 -9.23 -0.86
CA GLY A 82 5.23 -8.76 -1.27
C GLY A 82 5.23 -8.02 -2.60
N ASN A 83 6.27 -7.22 -2.88
CA ASN A 83 6.40 -6.56 -4.18
C ASN A 83 6.58 -7.59 -5.29
N VAL A 84 7.43 -8.62 -5.07
CA VAL A 84 7.68 -9.68 -6.04
C VAL A 84 6.44 -10.56 -6.27
N ILE A 85 5.63 -10.80 -5.22
CA ILE A 85 4.32 -11.45 -5.37
C ILE A 85 3.44 -10.66 -6.33
N LEU A 86 3.36 -9.32 -6.18
CA LEU A 86 2.51 -8.48 -7.05
C LEU A 86 3.06 -8.41 -8.48
N VAL A 87 4.37 -8.32 -8.66
CA VAL A 87 5.01 -8.41 -9.99
C VAL A 87 4.69 -9.76 -10.64
N TRP A 88 4.82 -10.85 -9.91
CA TRP A 88 4.49 -12.19 -10.40
C TRP A 88 3.01 -12.32 -10.77
N LEU A 89 2.10 -11.81 -9.93
CA LEU A 89 0.65 -11.77 -10.25
C LEU A 89 0.37 -10.94 -11.51
N GLY A 90 1.07 -9.83 -11.71
CA GLY A 90 0.98 -9.03 -12.94
C GLY A 90 1.43 -9.81 -14.18
N LEU A 91 2.51 -10.58 -14.07
CA LEU A 91 2.97 -11.49 -15.14
C LEU A 91 1.94 -12.57 -15.44
N GLN A 92 1.35 -13.21 -14.41
CA GLN A 92 0.28 -14.20 -14.58
C GLN A 92 -0.98 -13.58 -15.20
N ALA A 93 -1.38 -12.39 -14.75
CA ALA A 93 -2.50 -11.67 -15.34
C ALA A 93 -2.27 -11.36 -16.82
N CYS A 94 -1.07 -10.95 -17.18
CA CYS A 94 -0.66 -10.72 -18.56
C CYS A 94 -0.76 -12.00 -19.41
N GLU A 95 -0.31 -13.13 -18.87
CA GLU A 95 -0.42 -14.42 -19.56
C GLU A 95 -1.89 -14.85 -19.76
N TRP A 96 -2.71 -14.78 -18.71
CA TRP A 96 -4.09 -15.27 -18.75
C TRP A 96 -5.06 -14.36 -19.54
N PHE A 97 -4.93 -13.04 -19.38
CA PHE A 97 -5.90 -12.09 -19.96
C PHE A 97 -5.42 -11.42 -21.23
N CYS A 98 -4.11 -11.36 -21.46
CA CYS A 98 -3.52 -10.72 -22.64
C CYS A 98 -2.79 -11.70 -23.56
N GLY A 99 -2.92 -13.02 -23.33
CA GLY A 99 -2.26 -14.04 -24.13
C GLY A 99 -0.73 -13.94 -24.12
N GLY A 100 -0.15 -13.40 -23.01
CA GLY A 100 1.28 -13.21 -22.86
C GLY A 100 1.84 -12.01 -23.65
N ASP A 101 1.01 -11.06 -24.09
CA ASP A 101 1.49 -9.81 -24.70
C ASP A 101 2.21 -8.96 -23.66
N VAL A 102 3.54 -9.09 -23.59
CA VAL A 102 4.39 -8.37 -22.63
C VAL A 102 4.33 -6.84 -22.76
N LEU A 103 3.82 -6.32 -23.86
CA LEU A 103 3.57 -4.89 -24.03
C LEU A 103 2.35 -4.41 -23.25
N MET A 104 1.49 -5.34 -22.79
CA MET A 104 0.38 -5.07 -21.86
C MET A 104 0.77 -5.24 -20.39
N LEU A 105 1.99 -5.67 -20.11
CA LEU A 105 2.44 -5.95 -18.75
C LEU A 105 2.34 -4.73 -17.81
N PRO A 106 2.67 -3.48 -18.23
CA PRO A 106 2.51 -2.32 -17.38
C PRO A 106 1.05 -2.10 -16.93
N GLN A 107 0.07 -2.33 -17.83
CA GLN A 107 -1.36 -2.26 -17.50
C GLN A 107 -1.76 -3.34 -16.50
N CYS A 108 -1.27 -4.57 -16.69
CA CYS A 108 -1.54 -5.67 -15.77
C CYS A 108 -0.98 -5.37 -14.37
N LEU A 109 0.23 -4.81 -14.29
CA LEU A 109 0.83 -4.39 -13.01
C LEU A 109 0.03 -3.25 -12.37
N ALA A 110 -0.44 -2.26 -13.14
CA ALA A 110 -1.28 -1.19 -12.63
C ALA A 110 -2.60 -1.73 -12.04
N VAL A 111 -3.26 -2.64 -12.74
CA VAL A 111 -4.51 -3.29 -12.25
C VAL A 111 -4.25 -4.06 -10.96
N VAL A 112 -3.18 -4.85 -10.90
CA VAL A 112 -2.79 -5.61 -9.70
C VAL A 112 -2.48 -4.66 -8.54
N SER A 113 -1.79 -3.56 -8.79
CA SER A 113 -1.50 -2.53 -7.78
C SER A 113 -2.78 -1.89 -7.24
N TYR A 114 -3.70 -1.45 -8.11
CA TYR A 114 -5.00 -0.88 -7.68
C TYR A 114 -5.80 -1.89 -6.85
N LEU A 115 -5.85 -3.15 -7.27
CA LEU A 115 -6.57 -4.19 -6.55
C LEU A 115 -5.94 -4.45 -5.17
N PHE A 116 -4.61 -4.46 -5.09
CA PHE A 116 -3.89 -4.60 -3.82
C PHE A 116 -4.20 -3.43 -2.86
N PHE A 117 -4.09 -2.19 -3.32
CA PHE A 117 -4.43 -1.02 -2.51
C PHE A 117 -5.90 -1.05 -2.06
N ALA A 118 -6.81 -1.39 -2.97
CA ALA A 118 -8.24 -1.51 -2.68
C ALA A 118 -8.53 -2.57 -1.60
N ALA A 119 -7.91 -3.74 -1.73
CA ALA A 119 -8.02 -4.79 -0.73
C ALA A 119 -7.41 -4.36 0.62
N ALA A 120 -6.22 -3.75 0.61
CA ALA A 120 -5.55 -3.28 1.81
C ALA A 120 -6.41 -2.29 2.61
N VAL A 121 -6.92 -1.23 1.97
CA VAL A 121 -7.75 -0.22 2.67
C VAL A 121 -9.11 -0.76 3.13
N SER A 122 -9.56 -1.87 2.56
CA SER A 122 -10.82 -2.54 2.94
C SER A 122 -10.65 -3.51 4.12
N LEU A 123 -9.42 -3.89 4.52
CA LEU A 123 -9.15 -4.80 5.63
C LEU A 123 -9.82 -4.41 6.96
N PRO A 124 -9.92 -3.12 7.35
CA PRO A 124 -10.63 -2.75 8.58
C PRO A 124 -12.09 -3.22 8.59
N ILE A 125 -12.79 -3.22 7.46
CA ILE A 125 -14.18 -3.71 7.35
C ILE A 125 -14.24 -5.21 7.63
N LEU A 126 -13.30 -5.98 7.08
CA LEU A 126 -13.25 -7.43 7.25
C LEU A 126 -12.85 -7.83 8.68
N LEU A 127 -11.84 -7.17 9.23
CA LEU A 127 -11.12 -7.66 10.41
C LEU A 127 -11.47 -6.93 11.70
N LEU A 128 -11.86 -5.64 11.63
CA LEU A 128 -12.07 -4.82 12.83
C LEU A 128 -13.54 -4.63 13.23
N GLY A 129 -14.49 -5.20 12.50
CA GLY A 129 -15.93 -5.06 12.80
C GLY A 129 -16.39 -5.64 14.15
N ARG A 130 -15.56 -6.46 14.81
CA ARG A 130 -15.80 -6.94 16.19
C ARG A 130 -15.25 -5.98 17.26
N GLN A 131 -14.28 -5.15 16.90
CA GLN A 131 -13.61 -4.20 17.81
C GLN A 131 -14.19 -2.79 17.70
N LEU A 132 -14.68 -2.45 16.50
CA LEU A 132 -15.23 -1.13 16.17
C LEU A 132 -16.65 -1.27 15.61
N PRO A 133 -17.54 -0.29 15.87
CA PRO A 133 -18.81 -0.23 15.16
C PRO A 133 -18.58 -0.17 13.63
N VAL A 134 -19.43 -0.86 12.88
CA VAL A 134 -19.27 -1.01 11.43
C VAL A 134 -19.19 0.34 10.70
N THR A 135 -19.94 1.34 11.16
CA THR A 135 -19.88 2.72 10.62
C THR A 135 -18.46 3.30 10.69
N TYR A 136 -17.72 3.05 11.76
CA TYR A 136 -16.35 3.51 11.91
C TYR A 136 -15.38 2.75 11.01
N CYS A 137 -15.63 1.45 10.74
CA CYS A 137 -14.85 0.71 9.75
C CYS A 137 -15.03 1.29 8.34
N TRP A 138 -16.25 1.69 7.96
CA TRP A 138 -16.53 2.35 6.69
C TRP A 138 -15.93 3.76 6.62
N LEU A 139 -15.91 4.51 7.72
CA LEU A 139 -15.23 5.82 7.78
C LEU A 139 -13.71 5.66 7.64
N ALA A 140 -13.11 4.64 8.26
CA ALA A 140 -11.69 4.34 8.07
C ALA A 140 -11.37 4.02 6.61
N TRP A 141 -12.21 3.21 5.96
CA TRP A 141 -12.11 2.89 4.55
C TRP A 141 -12.23 4.14 3.67
N ALA A 142 -13.25 4.97 3.89
CA ALA A 142 -13.47 6.18 3.10
C ALA A 142 -12.29 7.16 3.21
N LEU A 143 -11.81 7.41 4.45
CA LEU A 143 -10.65 8.27 4.69
C LEU A 143 -9.38 7.71 4.07
N ALA A 144 -9.17 6.38 4.12
CA ALA A 144 -8.02 5.74 3.50
C ALA A 144 -8.07 5.81 1.97
N CYS A 145 -9.25 5.59 1.35
CA CYS A 145 -9.46 5.74 -0.09
C CYS A 145 -9.24 7.17 -0.58
N LEU A 146 -9.63 8.17 0.22
CA LEU A 146 -9.64 9.57 -0.13
C LEU A 146 -8.46 10.36 0.48
N LEU A 147 -7.52 9.69 1.15
CA LEU A 147 -6.34 10.35 1.72
C LEU A 147 -5.63 11.16 0.62
N PRO A 148 -5.52 12.49 0.78
CA PRO A 148 -4.88 13.31 -0.23
C PRO A 148 -3.40 12.99 -0.36
N LEU A 149 -2.92 12.86 -1.59
CA LEU A 149 -1.54 12.62 -1.96
C LEU A 149 -1.10 13.73 -2.89
N GLY A 150 0.08 14.26 -2.71
CA GLY A 150 0.63 15.27 -3.61
C GLY A 150 0.00 16.64 -3.46
N ILE A 151 -0.42 17.06 -2.25
CA ILE A 151 -0.91 18.42 -2.00
C ILE A 151 0.17 19.43 -2.39
N HIS A 152 -0.20 20.37 -3.25
CA HIS A 152 0.65 21.44 -3.77
C HIS A 152 1.98 20.99 -4.42
N ALA A 153 2.19 19.68 -4.55
CA ALA A 153 3.33 19.18 -5.32
C ALA A 153 2.96 19.10 -6.80
N PRO A 154 3.87 19.44 -7.72
CA PRO A 154 3.68 19.05 -9.10
C PRO A 154 3.65 17.52 -9.16
N CYS A 155 2.44 16.95 -9.21
CA CYS A 155 2.06 15.72 -9.88
C CYS A 155 2.72 14.37 -9.54
N TRP A 156 3.79 14.27 -8.76
CA TRP A 156 4.62 13.07 -8.70
C TRP A 156 4.16 12.05 -7.65
N SER A 157 3.74 12.54 -6.48
CA SER A 157 3.49 11.67 -5.33
C SER A 157 2.42 10.63 -5.55
N GLY A 158 1.29 11.02 -6.14
CA GLY A 158 0.20 10.09 -6.38
C GLY A 158 0.50 9.07 -7.45
N PHE A 159 1.22 9.46 -8.50
CA PHE A 159 1.67 8.58 -9.56
C PHE A 159 2.67 7.53 -9.04
N GLU A 160 3.57 7.90 -8.14
CA GLU A 160 4.52 6.95 -7.55
C GLU A 160 3.87 5.89 -6.68
N ILE A 161 2.66 6.14 -6.15
CA ILE A 161 1.98 5.25 -5.22
C ILE A 161 0.94 4.40 -5.94
N LEU A 162 -0.04 5.04 -6.58
CA LEU A 162 -1.18 4.34 -7.16
C LEU A 162 -0.86 3.82 -8.55
N GLY A 163 -1.10 2.54 -8.77
CA GLY A 163 -0.86 1.87 -10.05
C GLY A 163 0.59 1.43 -10.28
N GLN A 164 1.46 1.53 -9.27
CA GLN A 164 2.84 1.04 -9.29
C GLN A 164 3.03 -0.05 -8.24
N THR A 165 3.87 -1.05 -8.52
CA THR A 165 4.12 -2.14 -7.56
C THR A 165 5.33 -1.87 -6.67
N VAL A 166 6.23 -0.97 -7.08
CA VAL A 166 7.46 -0.64 -6.34
C VAL A 166 7.17 -0.09 -4.94
N ASN A 167 6.18 0.79 -4.82
CA ASN A 167 5.91 1.50 -3.58
C ASN A 167 4.84 0.85 -2.68
N VAL A 168 4.26 -0.29 -3.12
CA VAL A 168 3.30 -1.05 -2.27
C VAL A 168 3.94 -1.54 -0.98
N GLY A 169 5.27 -1.69 -0.94
CA GLY A 169 6.02 -2.09 0.24
C GLY A 169 5.70 -1.25 1.48
N TYR A 170 5.43 0.04 1.32
CA TYR A 170 5.06 0.94 2.44
C TYR A 170 3.69 0.62 3.04
N VAL A 171 2.74 0.11 2.25
CA VAL A 171 1.38 -0.23 2.70
C VAL A 171 1.38 -1.49 3.58
N PHE A 172 2.38 -2.35 3.46
CA PHE A 172 2.49 -3.54 4.30
C PHE A 172 2.62 -3.20 5.80
N LEU A 173 3.11 -2.02 6.15
CA LEU A 173 3.09 -1.53 7.54
C LEU A 173 1.65 -1.41 8.06
N PHE A 174 0.76 -0.84 7.28
CA PHE A 174 -0.66 -0.71 7.62
C PHE A 174 -1.35 -2.07 7.68
N ILE A 175 -1.10 -2.94 6.69
CA ILE A 175 -1.65 -4.31 6.67
C ILE A 175 -1.23 -5.07 7.93
N ALA A 176 0.07 -5.02 8.27
CA ALA A 176 0.59 -5.65 9.48
C ALA A 176 -0.07 -5.11 10.76
N PHE A 177 -0.30 -3.80 10.85
CA PHE A 177 -0.98 -3.19 11.99
C PHE A 177 -2.42 -3.73 12.18
N VAL A 178 -3.22 -3.76 11.11
CA VAL A 178 -4.59 -4.27 11.15
C VAL A 178 -4.62 -5.77 11.46
N LEU A 179 -3.75 -6.55 10.83
CA LEU A 179 -3.62 -7.99 11.06
C LEU A 179 -3.21 -8.31 12.50
N LEU A 180 -2.20 -7.63 13.06
CA LEU A 180 -1.75 -7.82 14.44
C LEU A 180 -2.84 -7.44 15.43
N TRP A 181 -3.55 -6.35 15.22
CA TRP A 181 -4.66 -5.98 16.07
C TRP A 181 -5.75 -7.06 16.06
N HIS A 182 -6.17 -7.51 14.88
CA HIS A 182 -7.14 -8.59 14.77
C HIS A 182 -6.63 -9.90 15.42
N ARG A 183 -5.37 -10.24 15.15
CA ARG A 183 -4.71 -11.45 15.68
C ARG A 183 -4.71 -11.48 17.20
N THR A 184 -4.38 -10.37 17.84
CA THR A 184 -4.28 -10.28 19.31
C THR A 184 -5.63 -10.18 20.00
N THR A 185 -6.67 -9.72 19.33
CA THR A 185 -7.98 -9.45 19.97
C THR A 185 -9.09 -10.43 19.61
N ALA A 186 -9.11 -10.97 18.39
CA ALA A 186 -10.23 -11.74 17.86
C ALA A 186 -9.93 -13.21 17.59
N VAL A 187 -8.67 -13.56 17.30
CA VAL A 187 -8.30 -14.94 16.92
C VAL A 187 -8.17 -15.83 18.16
N ARG A 188 -8.84 -16.99 18.13
CA ARG A 188 -8.90 -17.93 19.26
C ARG A 188 -8.32 -19.32 18.96
N THR A 189 -8.20 -19.68 17.69
CA THR A 189 -7.72 -21.00 17.28
C THR A 189 -6.50 -20.90 16.35
N LEU A 190 -5.68 -21.97 16.35
CA LEU A 190 -4.53 -22.06 15.48
C LEU A 190 -4.91 -21.97 14.00
N TRP A 191 -5.99 -22.60 13.58
CA TRP A 191 -6.46 -22.58 12.18
C TRP A 191 -6.89 -21.19 11.71
N GLN A 192 -7.42 -20.35 12.62
CA GLN A 192 -7.70 -18.94 12.32
C GLN A 192 -6.43 -18.11 12.29
N ALA A 193 -5.43 -18.52 13.05
CA ALA A 193 -4.16 -17.82 13.15
C ALA A 193 -3.26 -18.00 11.92
N LEU A 194 -3.16 -19.22 11.40
CA LEU A 194 -2.22 -19.57 10.33
C LEU A 194 -2.27 -18.63 9.11
N PRO A 195 -3.43 -18.31 8.51
CA PRO A 195 -3.48 -17.42 7.36
C PRO A 195 -3.05 -15.99 7.72
N ILE A 196 -3.36 -15.55 8.95
CA ILE A 196 -2.96 -14.22 9.43
C ILE A 196 -1.45 -14.18 9.67
N ASP A 197 -0.91 -15.21 10.30
CA ASP A 197 0.52 -15.32 10.59
C ASP A 197 1.34 -15.44 9.28
N ALA A 198 0.82 -16.16 8.28
CA ALA A 198 1.41 -16.21 6.94
C ALA A 198 1.41 -14.83 6.26
N ALA A 199 0.30 -14.10 6.35
CA ALA A 199 0.21 -12.74 5.82
C ALA A 199 1.16 -11.77 6.56
N LEU A 200 1.29 -11.90 7.89
CA LEU A 200 2.25 -11.14 8.68
C LEU A 200 3.70 -11.44 8.28
N LEU A 201 4.01 -12.71 7.97
CA LEU A 201 5.31 -13.09 7.44
C LEU A 201 5.61 -12.35 6.12
N VAL A 202 4.64 -12.34 5.19
CA VAL A 202 4.80 -11.57 3.94
C VAL A 202 4.99 -10.08 4.22
N CYS A 203 4.21 -9.50 5.14
CA CYS A 203 4.34 -8.10 5.52
C CYS A 203 5.76 -7.78 6.03
N THR A 204 6.29 -8.60 6.94
CA THR A 204 7.61 -8.41 7.53
C THR A 204 8.73 -8.65 6.53
N ALA A 205 8.55 -9.68 5.68
CA ALA A 205 9.47 -9.96 4.58
C ALA A 205 9.42 -8.93 3.44
N THR A 206 8.52 -7.94 3.52
CA THR A 206 8.40 -6.86 2.55
C THR A 206 8.79 -5.51 3.14
N ASN A 207 8.37 -5.27 4.39
CA ASN A 207 8.64 -4.02 5.07
C ASN A 207 9.22 -4.31 6.47
N PRO A 208 10.54 -4.15 6.66
CA PRO A 208 11.19 -4.46 7.93
C PRO A 208 10.69 -3.60 9.10
N PHE A 209 10.08 -2.45 8.84
CA PHE A 209 9.48 -1.62 9.90
C PHE A 209 8.30 -2.30 10.61
N CYS A 210 7.72 -3.36 10.06
CA CYS A 210 6.72 -4.17 10.75
C CYS A 210 7.24 -4.75 12.09
N ILE A 211 8.56 -4.93 12.24
CA ILE A 211 9.19 -5.39 13.50
C ILE A 211 8.91 -4.42 14.65
N LEU A 212 8.74 -3.13 14.38
CA LEU A 212 8.51 -2.11 15.42
C LEU A 212 7.16 -2.30 16.14
N MET A 213 6.26 -3.13 15.59
CA MET A 213 4.99 -3.49 16.23
C MET A 213 5.14 -4.64 17.26
N LEU A 214 6.30 -5.30 17.32
CA LEU A 214 6.53 -6.44 18.21
C LEU A 214 6.26 -6.13 19.70
N PRO A 215 6.70 -5.00 20.26
CA PRO A 215 6.42 -4.71 21.67
C PRO A 215 4.94 -4.65 21.97
N ALA A 216 4.13 -4.14 21.04
CA ALA A 216 2.69 -4.06 21.17
C ALA A 216 2.00 -5.43 21.07
N ALA A 217 2.46 -6.29 20.16
CA ALA A 217 1.98 -7.65 20.06
C ALA A 217 2.40 -8.51 21.27
N ALA A 218 3.60 -8.29 21.81
CA ALA A 218 4.11 -9.00 22.97
C ALA A 218 3.45 -8.58 24.28
N TRP A 219 3.04 -7.33 24.41
CA TRP A 219 2.56 -6.77 25.66
C TRP A 219 1.39 -7.55 26.31
N PRO A 220 0.33 -7.94 25.59
CA PRO A 220 -0.76 -8.72 26.18
C PRO A 220 -0.28 -10.07 26.72
N ALA A 221 0.61 -10.73 26.01
CA ALA A 221 1.20 -12.00 26.43
C ALA A 221 2.12 -11.82 27.65
N THR A 222 3.01 -10.85 27.61
CA THR A 222 3.92 -10.52 28.71
C THR A 222 3.16 -10.14 29.98
N ARG A 223 2.10 -9.35 29.86
CA ARG A 223 1.25 -8.98 31.00
C ARG A 223 0.56 -10.20 31.63
N ARG A 224 0.04 -11.13 30.84
CA ARG A 224 -0.56 -12.34 31.37
C ARG A 224 0.46 -13.21 32.09
N TRP A 225 1.63 -13.35 31.53
CA TRP A 225 2.72 -14.07 32.18
C TRP A 225 3.15 -13.41 33.50
N LEU A 226 3.46 -12.12 33.51
CA LEU A 226 4.00 -11.40 34.67
C LEU A 226 2.95 -11.12 35.75
N VAL A 227 1.69 -10.82 35.36
CA VAL A 227 0.66 -10.36 36.29
C VAL A 227 -0.32 -11.49 36.64
N ALA A 228 -0.70 -12.35 35.71
CA ALA A 228 -1.64 -13.41 35.93
C ALA A 228 -0.99 -14.78 36.25
N GLY A 229 0.33 -14.87 36.18
CA GLY A 229 1.07 -16.11 36.47
C GLY A 229 0.83 -17.23 35.46
N GLU A 230 0.28 -16.92 34.29
CA GLU A 230 0.04 -17.92 33.24
C GLU A 230 1.35 -18.51 32.73
N SER A 231 1.36 -19.81 32.46
CA SER A 231 2.57 -20.45 31.96
C SER A 231 2.97 -19.91 30.57
N PRO A 232 4.27 -19.69 30.30
CA PRO A 232 4.72 -19.27 28.98
C PRO A 232 4.27 -20.20 27.84
N ALA A 233 4.13 -21.51 28.15
CA ALA A 233 3.66 -22.49 27.17
C ALA A 233 2.20 -22.27 26.76
N THR A 234 1.33 -21.86 27.71
CA THR A 234 -0.08 -21.53 27.41
C THR A 234 -0.16 -20.30 26.53
N ILE A 235 0.60 -19.25 26.86
CA ILE A 235 0.65 -18.01 26.10
C ILE A 235 1.17 -18.26 24.68
N PHE A 236 2.21 -19.10 24.56
CA PHE A 236 2.77 -19.49 23.26
C PHE A 236 1.74 -20.26 22.40
N ARG A 237 0.97 -21.16 23.00
CA ARG A 237 -0.12 -21.91 22.33
C ARG A 237 -1.24 -21.00 21.83
N GLU A 238 -1.52 -19.90 22.50
CA GLU A 238 -2.56 -18.95 22.09
C GLU A 238 -2.17 -18.10 20.89
N GLY A 239 -0.95 -18.22 20.39
CA GLY A 239 -0.54 -17.70 19.09
C GLY A 239 -0.12 -16.23 19.01
N ALA A 240 -0.30 -15.43 20.08
CA ALA A 240 0.27 -14.07 20.08
C ALA A 240 1.82 -14.14 20.01
N CYS A 241 2.40 -15.13 20.70
CA CYS A 241 3.83 -15.41 20.64
C CYS A 241 4.27 -16.05 19.32
N ALA A 242 3.39 -16.82 18.65
CA ALA A 242 3.71 -17.41 17.35
C ALA A 242 3.85 -16.35 16.27
N SER A 243 2.97 -15.35 16.25
CA SER A 243 3.10 -14.19 15.33
C SER A 243 4.39 -13.42 15.60
N LEU A 244 4.74 -13.26 16.86
CA LEU A 244 5.97 -12.62 17.29
C LEU A 244 7.21 -13.41 16.83
N LEU A 245 7.21 -14.71 17.07
CA LEU A 245 8.31 -15.60 16.66
C LEU A 245 8.45 -15.62 15.14
N LEU A 246 7.34 -15.72 14.41
CA LEU A 246 7.35 -15.64 12.95
C LEU A 246 7.90 -14.31 12.45
N LEU A 247 7.51 -13.20 13.07
CA LEU A 247 8.06 -11.88 12.74
C LEU A 247 9.57 -11.80 13.02
N VAL A 248 10.04 -12.31 14.15
CA VAL A 248 11.48 -12.33 14.48
C VAL A 248 12.23 -13.24 13.52
N VAL A 249 11.73 -14.46 13.28
CA VAL A 249 12.37 -15.42 12.36
C VAL A 249 12.38 -14.86 10.94
N ALA A 250 11.28 -14.25 10.49
CA ALA A 250 11.23 -13.59 9.19
C ALA A 250 12.27 -12.48 9.08
N CYS A 251 12.37 -11.62 10.08
CA CYS A 251 13.36 -10.56 10.09
C CYS A 251 14.81 -11.09 10.07
N LEU A 252 15.09 -12.13 10.84
CA LEU A 252 16.42 -12.75 10.86
C LEU A 252 16.74 -13.47 9.56
N ALA A 253 15.77 -14.19 8.99
CA ALA A 253 15.94 -14.93 7.75
C ALA A 253 16.03 -14.02 6.52
N VAL A 254 15.28 -12.90 6.53
CA VAL A 254 15.14 -12.00 5.39
C VAL A 254 16.17 -10.89 5.39
N ASN A 255 16.43 -10.30 6.55
CA ASN A 255 17.40 -9.21 6.61
C ASN A 255 18.83 -9.73 6.80
N GLY A 256 19.00 -11.04 6.90
CA GLY A 256 20.28 -11.68 7.10
C GLY A 256 21.19 -10.86 8.02
N LEU A 257 22.08 -11.24 8.71
CA LEU A 257 23.02 -10.35 9.43
C LEU A 257 23.34 -9.18 8.50
N PRO A 258 23.04 -7.93 8.88
CA PRO A 258 23.20 -6.79 8.00
C PRO A 258 24.56 -6.91 7.36
N SER A 259 24.59 -7.11 6.06
CA SER A 259 25.86 -7.09 5.37
C SER A 259 26.37 -5.68 5.64
N ALA A 260 27.44 -5.58 6.40
CA ALA A 260 28.16 -4.33 6.67
C ALA A 260 28.61 -3.63 5.36
N ARG A 261 28.07 -4.07 4.25
CA ARG A 261 28.37 -3.75 2.86
C ARG A 261 27.32 -2.90 2.14
N ALA A 262 26.23 -2.48 2.80
CA ALA A 262 25.36 -1.52 2.15
C ALA A 262 26.08 -0.15 2.11
N PRO A 263 26.77 0.21 1.03
CA PRO A 263 27.57 1.45 0.96
C PRO A 263 26.72 2.70 1.17
N HIS A 264 25.41 2.59 1.01
CA HIS A 264 24.44 3.68 1.21
C HIS A 264 24.11 3.95 2.68
N LEU A 265 24.42 3.05 3.59
CA LEU A 265 24.18 3.24 5.03
C LEU A 265 25.34 3.98 5.72
N GLY A 266 26.48 4.15 5.06
CA GLY A 266 27.69 4.77 5.60
C GLY A 266 27.86 6.26 5.27
N ALA A 267 27.14 6.79 4.29
CA ALA A 267 27.15 8.23 4.04
C ALA A 267 26.32 8.90 5.13
N ALA A 268 26.98 9.73 5.95
CA ALA A 268 26.27 10.54 6.93
C ALA A 268 25.23 11.40 6.19
N SER A 269 23.94 11.18 6.47
CA SER A 269 22.89 12.05 5.95
C SER A 269 23.20 13.50 6.38
N PRO A 270 22.96 14.49 5.51
CA PRO A 270 23.17 15.87 5.90
C PRO A 270 22.34 16.19 7.15
N PRO A 271 22.85 17.06 8.03
CA PRO A 271 22.13 17.43 9.25
C PRO A 271 20.78 18.04 8.89
N VAL A 272 19.72 17.46 9.45
CA VAL A 272 18.34 17.92 9.22
C VAL A 272 18.07 19.04 10.23
N SER A 273 17.54 20.17 9.76
CA SER A 273 17.10 21.26 10.63
C SER A 273 15.94 20.82 11.52
N LEU A 274 15.75 21.47 12.67
CA LEU A 274 14.62 21.18 13.56
C LEU A 274 13.29 21.33 12.83
N ASP A 275 13.13 22.37 12.00
CA ASP A 275 11.92 22.62 11.25
C ASP A 275 11.62 21.49 10.26
N ALA A 276 12.62 21.05 9.50
CA ALA A 276 12.51 19.92 8.61
C ALA A 276 12.21 18.60 9.36
N ALA A 277 12.85 18.38 10.51
CA ALA A 277 12.60 17.20 11.34
C ALA A 277 11.16 17.16 11.88
N VAL A 278 10.61 18.31 12.32
CA VAL A 278 9.23 18.41 12.79
C VAL A 278 8.26 18.27 11.62
N GLU A 279 8.54 18.88 10.47
CA GLU A 279 7.70 18.71 9.28
C GLU A 279 7.68 17.23 8.83
N MET A 280 8.82 16.58 8.67
CA MET A 280 8.92 15.18 8.28
C MET A 280 8.30 14.24 9.31
N GLY A 281 8.73 14.36 10.57
CA GLY A 281 8.39 13.39 11.60
C GLY A 281 7.00 13.57 12.18
N VAL A 282 6.61 14.81 12.47
CA VAL A 282 5.37 15.10 13.17
C VAL A 282 4.25 15.46 12.18
N ALA A 283 4.44 16.49 11.36
CA ALA A 283 3.39 16.94 10.47
C ALA A 283 3.01 15.88 9.43
N ARG A 284 4.00 15.31 8.74
CA ARG A 284 3.80 14.34 7.66
C ARG A 284 3.53 12.93 8.19
N GLY A 285 4.31 12.48 9.17
CA GLY A 285 4.21 11.12 9.69
C GLY A 285 2.99 10.90 10.58
N LEU A 286 2.68 11.85 11.46
CA LEU A 286 1.70 11.63 12.52
C LEU A 286 0.40 12.44 12.36
N LEU A 287 0.47 13.69 11.88
CA LEU A 287 -0.71 14.58 11.88
C LEU A 287 -1.42 14.64 10.53
N TYR A 288 -0.72 14.34 9.45
CA TYR A 288 -1.17 14.59 8.08
C TYR A 288 -2.62 14.17 7.77
N PRO A 289 -3.10 12.97 8.13
CA PRO A 289 -4.45 12.53 7.79
C PRO A 289 -5.59 13.43 8.29
N PHE A 290 -5.34 14.26 9.28
CA PHE A 290 -6.36 15.19 9.79
C PHE A 290 -6.00 16.67 9.67
N VAL A 291 -4.72 17.02 9.44
CA VAL A 291 -4.30 18.41 9.24
C VAL A 291 -4.14 18.81 7.77
N TRP A 292 -4.29 17.87 6.82
CA TRP A 292 -4.10 18.15 5.40
C TRP A 292 -4.88 19.39 4.89
N PRO A 293 -6.11 19.73 5.37
CA PRO A 293 -6.82 20.90 4.88
C PRO A 293 -6.14 22.22 5.21
N ILE A 294 -5.32 22.22 6.25
CA ILE A 294 -4.61 23.40 6.75
C ILE A 294 -3.08 23.22 6.66
N TYR A 295 -2.59 22.18 5.99
CA TYR A 295 -1.18 21.82 5.97
C TYR A 295 -0.27 22.99 5.58
N HIS A 296 -0.64 23.75 4.55
CA HIS A 296 0.08 24.93 4.06
C HIS A 296 0.08 26.13 5.03
N ARG A 297 -0.70 26.08 6.11
CA ARG A 297 -0.75 27.10 7.17
C ARG A 297 0.00 26.70 8.43
N LEU A 298 0.55 25.50 8.43
CA LEU A 298 1.31 25.01 9.57
C LEU A 298 2.67 25.71 9.66
N SER A 299 3.21 25.69 10.86
CA SER A 299 4.58 26.02 11.19
C SER A 299 5.08 25.02 12.23
N THR A 300 6.34 25.00 12.49
CA THR A 300 6.95 24.12 13.52
C THR A 300 6.23 24.27 14.86
N GLY A 301 5.99 25.50 15.32
CA GLY A 301 5.30 25.75 16.58
C GLY A 301 3.85 25.28 16.58
N THR A 302 3.08 25.56 15.52
CA THR A 302 1.68 25.10 15.42
C THR A 302 1.59 23.58 15.29
N THR A 303 2.51 22.94 14.57
CA THR A 303 2.60 21.48 14.45
C THR A 303 2.81 20.83 15.81
N LEU A 304 3.77 21.31 16.60
CA LEU A 304 4.03 20.78 17.93
C LEU A 304 2.87 21.04 18.89
N ALA A 305 2.23 22.22 18.82
CA ALA A 305 1.04 22.53 19.62
C ALA A 305 -0.13 21.58 19.30
N ILE A 306 -0.40 21.31 18.00
CA ILE A 306 -1.45 20.38 17.59
C ILE A 306 -1.12 18.96 18.04
N ALA A 307 0.12 18.52 17.91
CA ALA A 307 0.56 17.19 18.35
C ALA A 307 0.38 17.03 19.87
N ALA A 308 0.79 18.02 20.66
CA ALA A 308 0.61 18.02 22.11
C ALA A 308 -0.87 18.00 22.49
N ALA A 309 -1.69 18.85 21.87
CA ALA A 309 -3.13 18.87 22.09
C ALA A 309 -3.78 17.52 21.74
N ALA A 310 -3.43 16.93 20.60
CA ALA A 310 -3.93 15.62 20.18
C ALA A 310 -3.55 14.52 21.19
N ALA A 311 -2.31 14.52 21.68
CA ALA A 311 -1.85 13.59 22.70
C ALA A 311 -2.66 13.70 24.01
N VAL A 312 -2.85 14.92 24.52
CA VAL A 312 -3.66 15.19 25.73
C VAL A 312 -5.10 14.74 25.53
N VAL A 313 -5.70 15.06 24.40
CA VAL A 313 -7.09 14.69 24.07
C VAL A 313 -7.22 13.16 23.95
N CYS A 314 -6.31 12.49 23.25
CA CYS A 314 -6.29 11.03 23.16
C CYS A 314 -6.13 10.35 24.52
N TRP A 315 -5.25 10.88 25.38
CA TRP A 315 -5.07 10.38 26.75
C TRP A 315 -6.33 10.55 27.60
N ARG A 316 -6.97 11.73 27.53
CA ARG A 316 -8.15 12.07 28.33
C ARG A 316 -9.40 11.34 27.90
N PHE A 317 -9.59 11.15 26.60
CA PHE A 317 -10.83 10.63 26.02
C PHE A 317 -10.73 9.21 25.47
N GLY A 318 -9.54 8.66 25.24
CA GLY A 318 -9.35 7.28 24.77
C GLY A 318 -9.82 6.24 25.78
N GLN A 319 -10.46 5.18 25.31
CA GLN A 319 -10.93 4.07 26.13
C GLN A 319 -9.75 3.19 26.60
N PRO A 320 -9.76 2.70 27.85
CA PRO A 320 -8.69 1.83 28.36
C PRO A 320 -8.43 0.59 27.49
N ARG A 321 -9.48 0.01 26.88
CA ARG A 321 -9.40 -1.17 26.01
C ARG A 321 -8.60 -0.92 24.73
N HIS A 322 -8.62 0.30 24.20
CA HIS A 322 -7.93 0.67 22.97
C HIS A 322 -6.56 1.33 23.23
N ARG A 323 -6.22 1.67 24.47
CA ARG A 323 -4.95 2.36 24.80
C ARG A 323 -3.72 1.60 24.30
N ALA A 324 -3.69 0.29 24.46
CA ALA A 324 -2.55 -0.51 24.00
C ALA A 324 -2.37 -0.41 22.48
N VAL A 325 -3.47 -0.52 21.71
CA VAL A 325 -3.46 -0.40 20.26
C VAL A 325 -3.08 1.03 19.82
N MET A 326 -3.63 2.04 20.50
CA MET A 326 -3.30 3.44 20.24
C MET A 326 -1.81 3.72 20.50
N MET A 327 -1.29 3.31 21.65
CA MET A 327 0.12 3.47 21.97
C MET A 327 1.04 2.72 20.99
N ALA A 328 0.65 1.50 20.61
CA ALA A 328 1.38 0.71 19.64
C ALA A 328 1.43 1.40 18.25
N GLY A 329 0.30 1.85 17.76
CA GLY A 329 0.20 2.53 16.47
C GLY A 329 0.97 3.85 16.46
N VAL A 330 0.74 4.71 17.46
CA VAL A 330 1.46 5.99 17.59
C VAL A 330 2.97 5.74 17.76
N GLY A 331 3.37 4.79 18.61
CA GLY A 331 4.77 4.44 18.83
C GLY A 331 5.44 3.96 17.53
N THR A 332 4.79 3.07 16.79
CA THR A 332 5.28 2.60 15.49
C THR A 332 5.46 3.75 14.51
N VAL A 333 4.44 4.59 14.34
CA VAL A 333 4.49 5.75 13.43
C VAL A 333 5.60 6.71 13.85
N ALA A 334 5.73 7.01 15.15
CA ALA A 334 6.76 7.91 15.66
C ALA A 334 8.17 7.36 15.41
N ILE A 335 8.41 6.06 15.66
CA ILE A 335 9.71 5.43 15.42
C ILE A 335 10.04 5.40 13.93
N VAL A 336 9.09 5.01 13.06
CA VAL A 336 9.31 5.01 11.60
C VAL A 336 9.62 6.42 11.12
N SER A 337 8.89 7.43 11.61
CA SER A 337 9.13 8.84 11.28
C SER A 337 10.52 9.29 11.75
N ALA A 338 10.93 8.92 12.95
CA ALA A 338 12.26 9.24 13.46
C ALA A 338 13.37 8.57 12.61
N VAL A 339 13.16 7.31 12.21
CA VAL A 339 14.11 6.61 11.33
C VAL A 339 14.19 7.30 9.96
N LEU A 340 13.07 7.76 9.39
CA LEU A 340 13.07 8.52 8.14
C LEU A 340 13.87 9.82 8.29
N VAL A 341 13.68 10.58 9.36
CA VAL A 341 14.44 11.81 9.63
C VAL A 341 15.94 11.52 9.74
N LEU A 342 16.30 10.46 10.46
CA LEU A 342 17.71 10.14 10.76
C LEU A 342 18.44 9.48 9.58
N ARG A 343 17.74 8.68 8.77
CA ARG A 343 18.36 7.86 7.71
C ARG A 343 18.13 8.39 6.30
N ARG A 344 17.13 9.25 6.13
CA ARG A 344 16.73 9.81 4.85
C ARG A 344 16.72 11.34 4.95
N GLY A 345 17.73 11.91 5.62
CA GLY A 345 17.87 13.36 5.76
C GLY A 345 17.90 14.12 4.43
N GLU A 346 18.31 13.45 3.34
CA GLU A 346 18.23 13.99 1.97
C GLU A 346 16.80 14.34 1.53
N LEU A 347 15.78 13.71 2.15
CA LEU A 347 14.37 14.06 1.86
C LEU A 347 14.03 15.48 2.31
N ALA A 348 14.80 16.05 3.26
CA ALA A 348 14.62 17.44 3.67
C ALA A 348 14.82 18.44 2.51
N ALA A 349 15.61 18.06 1.51
CA ALA A 349 15.81 18.89 0.31
C ALA A 349 14.54 19.02 -0.56
N PHE A 350 13.57 18.12 -0.40
CA PHE A 350 12.30 18.16 -1.12
C PHE A 350 11.19 18.88 -0.33
N LEU A 351 11.46 19.28 0.92
CA LEU A 351 10.51 20.04 1.73
C LEU A 351 10.51 21.51 1.29
N ASP A 352 9.34 22.11 1.26
CA ASP A 352 9.13 23.50 0.90
C ASP A 352 8.33 24.23 2.01
N GLY A 353 8.73 24.03 3.27
CA GLY A 353 8.16 24.71 4.42
C GLY A 353 6.64 24.57 4.50
N TYR A 354 6.15 23.34 4.55
CA TYR A 354 4.72 22.99 4.58
C TYR A 354 3.93 23.32 3.30
N ARG A 355 4.60 23.66 2.20
CA ARG A 355 3.91 23.93 0.92
C ARG A 355 3.71 22.70 0.06
N SER A 356 4.59 21.71 0.19
CA SER A 356 4.56 20.46 -0.56
C SER A 356 4.54 19.24 0.35
N THR A 357 3.88 18.17 -0.10
CA THR A 357 3.84 16.89 0.60
C THR A 357 4.73 15.83 -0.06
N PHE A 358 5.49 16.19 -1.08
CA PHE A 358 6.43 15.26 -1.73
C PHE A 358 7.63 14.93 -0.80
N PRO A 359 8.10 13.68 -0.70
CA PRO A 359 7.60 12.45 -1.37
C PRO A 359 6.65 11.65 -0.47
N ASP A 360 5.38 11.59 -0.81
CA ASP A 360 4.31 10.97 -0.01
C ASP A 360 4.47 9.45 0.18
N ARG A 361 5.17 8.77 -0.73
CA ARG A 361 5.36 7.31 -0.68
C ARG A 361 5.91 6.82 0.66
N TYR A 362 6.82 7.55 1.25
CA TYR A 362 7.45 7.17 2.52
C TYR A 362 6.50 7.27 3.72
N TYR A 363 5.43 8.04 3.59
CA TYR A 363 4.47 8.31 4.67
C TYR A 363 3.15 7.54 4.50
N MET A 364 2.90 6.94 3.34
CA MET A 364 1.61 6.31 3.02
C MET A 364 1.20 5.26 4.06
N GLY A 365 2.06 4.31 4.38
CA GLY A 365 1.74 3.27 5.37
C GLY A 365 1.49 3.82 6.77
N GLN A 366 2.28 4.81 7.19
CA GLN A 366 2.12 5.50 8.46
C GLN A 366 0.79 6.26 8.53
N ASN A 367 0.48 7.01 7.48
CA ASN A 367 -0.75 7.79 7.40
C ASN A 367 -2.00 6.91 7.40
N LEU A 368 -1.97 5.74 6.77
CA LEU A 368 -3.05 4.76 6.85
C LEU A 368 -3.23 4.20 8.27
N VAL A 369 -2.14 3.95 9.00
CA VAL A 369 -2.22 3.59 10.43
C VAL A 369 -2.87 4.71 11.23
N VAL A 370 -2.46 5.97 11.01
CA VAL A 370 -3.03 7.13 11.69
C VAL A 370 -4.51 7.31 11.38
N VAL A 371 -4.96 7.06 10.15
CA VAL A 371 -6.39 7.05 9.79
C VAL A 371 -7.17 6.08 10.69
N VAL A 372 -6.68 4.85 10.87
CA VAL A 372 -7.35 3.89 11.76
C VAL A 372 -7.32 4.36 13.21
N LEU A 373 -6.21 4.90 13.70
CA LEU A 373 -6.11 5.44 15.06
C LEU A 373 -7.08 6.61 15.29
N LEU A 374 -7.23 7.50 14.32
CA LEU A 374 -8.19 8.60 14.36
C LEU A 374 -9.63 8.09 14.46
N VAL A 375 -9.96 7.07 13.70
CA VAL A 375 -11.29 6.44 13.70
C VAL A 375 -11.55 5.70 15.01
N VAL A 376 -10.57 5.00 15.57
CA VAL A 376 -10.66 4.36 16.90
C VAL A 376 -10.94 5.41 17.97
N PHE A 377 -10.18 6.50 17.95
CA PHE A 377 -10.38 7.59 18.89
C PHE A 377 -11.77 8.22 18.76
N ALA A 378 -12.24 8.47 17.53
CA ALA A 378 -13.58 8.99 17.28
C ALA A 378 -14.69 8.05 17.80
N ALA A 379 -14.52 6.72 17.63
CA ALA A 379 -15.43 5.72 18.19
C ALA A 379 -15.44 5.76 19.73
N ASP A 380 -14.28 5.92 20.36
CA ASP A 380 -14.15 6.03 21.81
C ASP A 380 -14.86 7.30 22.35
N VAL A 381 -14.69 8.41 21.68
CA VAL A 381 -15.38 9.67 22.02
C VAL A 381 -16.90 9.51 21.87
N ALA A 382 -17.36 8.92 20.76
CA ALA A 382 -18.79 8.66 20.52
C ALA A 382 -19.39 7.77 21.62
N GLU A 383 -18.69 6.74 22.04
CA GLU A 383 -19.13 5.86 23.12
C GLU A 383 -19.27 6.62 24.46
N ARG A 384 -18.33 7.49 24.79
CA ARG A 384 -18.42 8.34 25.99
C ARG A 384 -19.56 9.34 25.93
N LEU A 385 -19.94 9.76 24.72
CA LEU A 385 -21.05 10.70 24.50
C LEU A 385 -22.40 10.02 24.29
N ARG A 386 -22.44 8.67 24.32
CA ARG A 386 -23.66 7.89 24.03
C ARG A 386 -24.89 8.34 24.84
N GLY A 387 -24.71 8.73 26.09
CA GLY A 387 -25.80 9.25 26.95
C GLY A 387 -26.21 10.69 26.66
N ARG A 388 -25.55 11.40 25.73
CA ARG A 388 -25.77 12.85 25.46
C ARG A 388 -26.50 13.09 24.12
N GLY A 389 -27.35 12.15 23.68
CA GLY A 389 -28.17 12.28 22.48
C GLY A 389 -27.35 12.48 21.20
N TRP A 390 -27.65 13.51 20.43
CA TRP A 390 -27.02 13.78 19.14
C TRP A 390 -25.50 14.05 19.22
N LEU A 391 -24.97 14.45 20.38
CA LEU A 391 -23.53 14.69 20.57
C LEU A 391 -22.70 13.42 20.30
N ALA A 392 -23.27 12.22 20.48
CA ALA A 392 -22.60 10.96 20.17
C ALA A 392 -22.33 10.78 18.66
N ALA A 393 -23.06 11.46 17.79
CA ALA A 393 -22.86 11.41 16.35
C ALA A 393 -21.73 12.35 15.86
N LEU A 394 -21.36 13.38 16.64
CA LEU A 394 -20.40 14.40 16.23
C LEU A 394 -19.06 13.84 15.73
N PRO A 395 -18.42 12.83 16.39
CA PRO A 395 -17.17 12.29 15.89
C PRO A 395 -17.31 11.65 14.50
N ALA A 396 -18.40 10.93 14.27
CA ALA A 396 -18.66 10.32 12.94
C ALA A 396 -18.93 11.39 11.89
N VAL A 397 -19.70 12.43 12.24
CA VAL A 397 -19.95 13.57 11.34
C VAL A 397 -18.66 14.30 11.01
N ALA A 398 -17.78 14.56 11.98
CA ALA A 398 -16.49 15.20 11.74
C ALA A 398 -15.61 14.40 10.79
N LEU A 399 -15.52 13.07 10.96
CA LEU A 399 -14.81 12.19 10.04
C LEU A 399 -15.45 12.17 8.65
N GLY A 400 -16.78 12.16 8.58
CA GLY A 400 -17.53 12.25 7.33
C GLY A 400 -17.25 13.57 6.59
N CYS A 401 -17.23 14.68 7.29
CA CYS A 401 -16.87 15.99 6.73
C CYS A 401 -15.43 16.01 6.22
N LEU A 402 -14.48 15.38 6.94
CA LEU A 402 -13.10 15.26 6.49
C LEU A 402 -12.99 14.42 5.20
N ALA A 403 -13.71 13.30 5.12
CA ALA A 403 -13.78 12.47 3.92
C ALA A 403 -14.42 13.18 2.73
N LEU A 404 -15.55 13.89 2.96
CA LEU A 404 -16.22 14.68 1.93
C LEU A 404 -15.37 15.87 1.47
N GLY A 405 -14.67 16.53 2.39
CA GLY A 405 -13.70 17.57 2.06
C GLY A 405 -12.57 17.03 1.17
N ALA A 406 -12.06 15.84 1.48
CA ALA A 406 -11.09 15.18 0.64
C ALA A 406 -11.66 14.82 -0.73
N ALA A 407 -12.88 14.27 -0.80
CA ALA A 407 -13.53 13.96 -2.08
C ALA A 407 -13.77 15.20 -2.94
N GLY A 408 -14.05 16.36 -2.33
CA GLY A 408 -14.19 17.64 -3.01
C GLY A 408 -12.87 18.31 -3.40
N HIS A 409 -11.73 17.79 -2.94
CA HIS A 409 -10.43 18.37 -3.22
C HIS A 409 -9.94 17.93 -4.61
N GLU A 410 -10.05 18.82 -5.59
CA GLU A 410 -9.75 18.55 -7.00
C GLU A 410 -8.41 17.81 -7.24
N PRO A 411 -7.31 18.16 -6.56
CA PRO A 411 -6.02 17.48 -6.77
C PRO A 411 -6.03 15.97 -6.53
N ILE A 412 -6.92 15.44 -5.71
CA ILE A 412 -6.98 13.97 -5.50
C ILE A 412 -7.46 13.20 -6.73
N TRP A 413 -8.19 13.85 -7.63
CA TRP A 413 -8.75 13.25 -8.86
C TRP A 413 -7.91 13.54 -10.10
N LYS A 414 -6.91 14.41 -9.97
CA LYS A 414 -6.01 14.81 -11.06
C LYS A 414 -4.57 14.45 -10.72
N LEU A 415 -4.35 13.20 -10.28
CA LEU A 415 -2.98 12.70 -10.14
C LEU A 415 -2.39 12.54 -11.54
N ALA A 416 -1.81 13.64 -12.05
CA ALA A 416 -1.22 13.66 -13.36
C ALA A 416 0.00 12.71 -13.39
N ALA A 417 0.17 12.01 -14.51
CA ALA A 417 1.46 11.42 -14.81
C ALA A 417 2.51 12.53 -14.80
N SER A 418 3.66 12.30 -14.16
CA SER A 418 4.73 13.29 -14.20
C SER A 418 5.14 13.51 -15.67
N GLN A 419 5.52 14.74 -16.02
CA GLN A 419 6.00 15.06 -17.35
C GLN A 419 7.20 14.19 -17.80
N PHE A 420 7.91 13.58 -16.83
CA PHE A 420 9.02 12.66 -17.08
C PHE A 420 8.58 11.23 -17.45
N LEU A 421 7.29 10.89 -17.29
CA LEU A 421 6.80 9.51 -17.34
C LEU A 421 5.66 9.32 -18.34
N VAL A 422 5.29 10.34 -19.09
CA VAL A 422 4.37 10.19 -20.23
C VAL A 422 5.11 9.45 -21.33
N VAL A 423 5.29 8.17 -21.13
CA VAL A 423 5.66 7.24 -22.18
C VAL A 423 4.34 6.74 -22.74
N ASP A 424 3.94 7.27 -23.87
CA ASP A 424 2.85 6.75 -24.67
C ASP A 424 3.01 5.23 -24.83
N GLY A 425 1.93 4.44 -24.70
CA GLY A 425 1.96 2.99 -24.96
C GLY A 425 2.56 2.65 -26.33
N GLY A 426 2.44 3.53 -27.33
CA GLY A 426 3.15 3.48 -28.60
C GLY A 426 4.67 3.56 -28.46
N MET A 427 5.18 4.25 -27.44
CA MET A 427 6.62 4.37 -27.19
C MET A 427 7.23 3.06 -26.67
N LEU A 428 6.50 2.28 -25.89
CA LEU A 428 6.96 0.96 -25.44
C LEU A 428 7.11 0.01 -26.63
N GLU A 429 6.12 0.00 -27.53
CA GLU A 429 6.17 -0.79 -28.76
C GLU A 429 7.30 -0.33 -29.68
N ALA A 430 7.47 0.98 -29.87
CA ALA A 430 8.54 1.55 -30.66
C ALA A 430 9.93 1.23 -30.08
N THR A 431 10.06 1.27 -28.75
CA THR A 431 11.29 0.90 -28.04
C THR A 431 11.60 -0.58 -28.20
N ALA A 432 10.60 -1.45 -28.07
CA ALA A 432 10.74 -2.90 -28.28
C ALA A 432 11.13 -3.20 -29.74
N ALA A 433 10.45 -2.58 -30.71
CA ALA A 433 10.75 -2.75 -32.12
C ALA A 433 12.17 -2.25 -32.47
N ARG A 434 12.62 -1.15 -31.85
CA ARG A 434 13.99 -0.66 -32.01
C ARG A 434 15.00 -1.63 -31.44
N ALA A 435 14.81 -2.06 -30.17
CA ALA A 435 15.71 -2.99 -29.52
C ALA A 435 15.85 -4.34 -30.29
N MET A 436 14.75 -4.80 -30.91
CA MET A 436 14.78 -5.98 -31.78
C MET A 436 15.56 -5.75 -33.08
N ARG A 437 15.37 -4.58 -33.72
CA ARG A 437 16.13 -4.22 -34.94
C ARG A 437 17.61 -4.04 -34.68
N ASP A 438 17.93 -3.35 -33.59
CA ASP A 438 19.31 -3.04 -33.22
C ASP A 438 20.01 -4.21 -32.55
N GLN A 439 19.34 -5.38 -32.50
CA GLN A 439 19.84 -6.63 -31.92
C GLN A 439 20.39 -6.45 -30.49
N CYS A 440 19.70 -5.65 -29.67
CA CYS A 440 20.06 -5.43 -28.27
C CYS A 440 19.77 -6.69 -27.42
N PHE A 441 20.45 -7.80 -27.75
CA PHE A 441 20.27 -9.09 -27.10
C PHE A 441 21.24 -9.25 -25.95
N VAL A 442 20.77 -9.89 -24.89
CA VAL A 442 21.54 -10.10 -23.66
C VAL A 442 21.30 -11.50 -23.09
N ASP A 443 22.25 -11.97 -22.30
CA ASP A 443 22.09 -13.16 -21.46
C ASP A 443 21.20 -12.86 -20.23
N ALA A 444 20.94 -13.87 -19.40
CA ALA A 444 20.17 -13.73 -18.17
C ALA A 444 20.81 -12.78 -17.14
N ALA A 445 22.09 -12.50 -17.25
CA ALA A 445 22.82 -11.53 -16.41
C ALA A 445 22.80 -10.11 -16.99
N GLY A 446 22.12 -9.90 -18.15
CA GLY A 446 22.07 -8.60 -18.82
C GLY A 446 23.35 -8.22 -19.58
N ARG A 447 24.26 -9.17 -19.83
CA ARG A 447 25.48 -8.92 -20.60
C ARG A 447 25.15 -9.07 -22.09
N PRO A 448 25.73 -8.21 -22.96
CA PRO A 448 25.52 -8.30 -24.40
C PRO A 448 25.86 -9.72 -24.92
N ASP A 449 24.91 -10.32 -25.63
CA ASP A 449 25.05 -11.65 -26.23
C ASP A 449 24.17 -11.69 -27.49
N ALA A 450 24.79 -11.84 -28.67
CA ALA A 450 24.11 -11.91 -29.95
C ALA A 450 23.18 -13.14 -30.07
N SER A 451 23.49 -14.21 -29.35
CA SER A 451 22.66 -15.42 -29.23
C SER A 451 21.66 -15.32 -28.09
N GLY A 452 21.66 -14.21 -27.34
CA GLY A 452 20.90 -14.03 -26.09
C GLY A 452 19.42 -14.27 -26.24
N GLU A 453 18.87 -14.95 -25.23
CA GLU A 453 17.43 -15.26 -25.16
C GLU A 453 16.59 -14.06 -24.76
N PHE A 454 17.20 -12.96 -24.32
CA PHE A 454 16.54 -11.77 -23.81
C PHE A 454 16.85 -10.53 -24.66
N VAL A 455 15.93 -9.58 -24.63
CA VAL A 455 16.09 -8.26 -25.26
C VAL A 455 16.19 -7.20 -24.18
N GLN A 456 17.22 -6.39 -24.25
CA GLN A 456 17.38 -5.23 -23.39
C GLN A 456 16.75 -4.01 -24.05
N MET A 457 15.76 -3.40 -23.40
CA MET A 457 15.10 -2.19 -23.84
C MET A 457 15.45 -1.04 -22.91
N VAL A 458 15.94 0.06 -23.49
CA VAL A 458 16.19 1.30 -22.78
C VAL A 458 15.04 2.26 -23.11
N SER A 459 14.15 2.49 -22.16
CA SER A 459 12.90 3.23 -22.39
C SER A 459 13.05 4.76 -22.30
N SER A 460 14.09 5.27 -21.65
CA SER A 460 14.34 6.71 -21.52
C SER A 460 15.76 6.96 -21.02
N PRO A 461 16.43 8.07 -21.44
CA PRO A 461 17.70 8.48 -20.85
C PRO A 461 17.62 8.76 -19.35
N GLN A 462 16.42 8.94 -18.81
CA GLN A 462 16.16 9.25 -17.39
C GLN A 462 15.83 8.02 -16.56
N SER A 463 15.43 6.89 -17.16
CA SER A 463 15.28 5.62 -16.46
C SER A 463 16.61 4.87 -16.50
N CYS A 464 17.36 4.94 -15.43
CA CYS A 464 18.69 4.33 -15.33
C CYS A 464 18.72 2.81 -15.39
N LEU A 465 17.56 2.15 -15.41
CA LEU A 465 17.44 0.68 -15.34
C LEU A 465 16.95 0.10 -16.66
N PRO A 466 17.73 -0.77 -17.32
CA PRO A 466 17.31 -1.44 -18.54
C PRO A 466 16.20 -2.45 -18.25
N ARG A 467 15.21 -2.50 -19.14
CA ARG A 467 14.20 -3.55 -19.14
C ARG A 467 14.70 -4.75 -19.92
N ILE A 468 14.70 -5.92 -19.31
CA ILE A 468 15.10 -7.17 -19.93
C ILE A 468 13.87 -8.08 -20.01
N LEU A 469 13.50 -8.49 -21.22
CA LEU A 469 12.35 -9.36 -21.46
C LEU A 469 12.73 -10.51 -22.42
N PRO A 470 12.03 -11.66 -22.38
CA PRO A 470 12.32 -12.77 -23.29
C PRO A 470 12.14 -12.34 -24.75
N ARG A 471 13.18 -12.57 -25.57
CA ARG A 471 13.21 -12.21 -26.99
C ARG A 471 12.02 -12.78 -27.76
N ARG A 472 11.72 -14.08 -27.54
CA ARG A 472 10.59 -14.75 -28.23
C ARG A 472 9.25 -14.11 -27.89
N THR A 473 9.05 -13.73 -26.64
CA THR A 473 7.80 -13.11 -26.19
C THR A 473 7.64 -11.71 -26.78
N VAL A 474 8.71 -10.91 -26.78
CA VAL A 474 8.70 -9.57 -27.42
C VAL A 474 8.42 -9.67 -28.91
N ALA A 475 9.09 -10.59 -29.63
CA ALA A 475 8.87 -10.82 -31.06
C ALA A 475 7.40 -11.22 -31.35
N ARG A 476 6.83 -12.14 -30.56
CA ARG A 476 5.42 -12.55 -30.67
C ARG A 476 4.48 -11.39 -30.45
N SER A 477 4.66 -10.58 -29.40
CA SER A 477 3.83 -9.40 -29.11
C SER A 477 3.84 -8.39 -30.25
N LEU A 478 5.02 -8.10 -30.82
CA LEU A 478 5.14 -7.19 -31.98
C LEU A 478 4.44 -7.76 -33.21
N ALA A 479 4.55 -9.06 -33.48
CA ALA A 479 3.89 -9.71 -34.61
C ALA A 479 2.36 -9.66 -34.50
N VAL A 480 1.80 -9.95 -33.32
CA VAL A 480 0.34 -9.87 -33.06
C VAL A 480 -0.19 -8.46 -33.29
N ARG A 481 0.55 -7.44 -32.83
CA ARG A 481 0.14 -6.03 -33.03
C ARG A 481 0.23 -5.58 -34.48
N ALA A 482 1.24 -6.04 -35.21
CA ALA A 482 1.35 -5.76 -36.63
C ALA A 482 0.19 -6.35 -37.43
N ASP A 483 -0.19 -7.60 -37.14
CA ASP A 483 -1.36 -8.27 -37.78
C ASP A 483 -2.67 -7.53 -37.44
N HIS A 484 -2.87 -7.15 -36.17
CA HIS A 484 -4.06 -6.40 -35.77
C HIS A 484 -4.18 -5.04 -36.49
N ARG A 485 -3.07 -4.29 -36.63
CA ARG A 485 -3.07 -3.03 -37.40
C ARG A 485 -3.38 -3.25 -38.88
N SER A 486 -2.84 -4.30 -39.48
CA SER A 486 -3.11 -4.65 -40.86
C SER A 486 -4.60 -4.95 -41.09
N ARG A 487 -5.22 -5.69 -40.18
CA ARG A 487 -6.66 -5.98 -40.22
C ARG A 487 -7.53 -4.73 -40.03
N LEU A 488 -7.15 -3.81 -39.14
CA LEU A 488 -7.85 -2.54 -38.93
C LEU A 488 -7.72 -1.65 -40.18
N ALA A 489 -6.54 -1.53 -40.76
CA ALA A 489 -6.32 -0.75 -41.98
C ALA A 489 -7.17 -1.28 -43.15
N MET A 490 -7.29 -2.62 -43.30
CA MET A 490 -8.17 -3.21 -44.32
C MET A 490 -9.67 -2.94 -44.10
N ARG A 491 -10.11 -2.78 -42.83
CA ARG A 491 -11.48 -2.46 -42.48
C ARG A 491 -11.85 -1.00 -42.67
N THR A 492 -10.88 -0.10 -42.59
CA THR A 492 -11.08 1.35 -42.69
C THR A 492 -10.82 1.90 -44.09
N ASP A 493 -10.35 1.08 -45.03
CA ASP A 493 -10.15 1.47 -46.43
C ASP A 493 -11.47 1.46 -47.19
N PRO A 494 -12.12 2.62 -47.45
CA PRO A 494 -13.40 2.69 -48.14
C PRO A 494 -13.30 2.38 -49.63
N LEU A 495 -12.08 2.26 -50.20
CA LEU A 495 -11.84 1.99 -51.61
C LEU A 495 -11.85 0.50 -51.97
N ARG A 496 -12.00 -0.40 -50.99
CA ARG A 496 -12.07 -1.86 -51.22
C ARG A 496 -13.46 -2.48 -50.95
N ARG A 497 -14.52 -1.68 -50.88
CA ARG A 497 -15.91 -2.13 -50.86
C ARG A 497 -16.58 -1.91 -52.19
#